data_caa782690dfb3e724207e314df418199
#
_entry.id   caa782690dfb3e724207e314df418199
#
_cell.length_a   1.000
_cell.length_b   1.000
_cell.length_c   1.000
_cell.angle_alpha   90.00
_cell.angle_beta   90.00
_cell.angle_gamma   90.00
#
_symmetry.space_group_name_H-M   'P 1'
#
loop_
_entity.id
_entity.type
_entity.pdbx_description
1 polymer ?
#
loop_
_entity_poly.entity_id
_entity_poly.type
_entity_poly.pdbx_seq_one_letter_code
_entity_poly.pdbx_strand_id
1 'polypeptide(L)'
;LTIEAGQLQVYPIEFTPESEREIYFVEASIEDETGKEQVFHRTNLGLLPPHEFTSTPDENIMGLSAYWAIPDSTELKRLLNRMGVRWVRNGINSSFKNIEAMYHNNIDWTKKWTDTERDKQIRTCFQEMVKNGNKIWEFGNELNMSSPDIGGAGEGIGKALLAEPYVKWLKAIRKIQSEKTEWQKIKIISFGFAGTDEVFLEKLVTLGGWELLDGIALHPGRGNFTPDYPVTVPWNEFEKPSSGYQYWNYYGSIRILKNFIKAHGNDKDLYLTEVYALDFPNHSWNDTPRESAENVVLSFALAAAEGVKNALYYQLFNSVWNNQLGVREDNREYFFGLINRDLSFKPSFMAYCNISEALDGARFKGWIKFSENNPFSKGVMFDTPKGPMSIIWDRMEGDILPRPNGNSSPEPWISSWNIQTELTLPCKEESITVLNAIGQKESIPVKDHKATITLTGAPVIVYGMDASQIQLHGDAPTGIENLYVDGKDIQISPNPVKDRLFIKGNFQSDIEQIHLYIYNVIGQQIASQSISVLGNTLEHSINMTGINVGIYYAVFDINGAKRITKKIIKQ
;
A
#
# COMPACT_ATOMS: atom_id res chain seq x y z
N LEU A 1 19.77 40.59 12.62
CA LEU A 1 19.22 40.88 11.30
C LEU A 1 18.32 42.10 11.37
N THR A 2 18.63 43.18 10.64
CA THR A 2 17.72 44.32 10.50
C THR A 2 17.19 44.31 9.07
N ILE A 3 15.87 44.15 8.92
CA ILE A 3 15.19 44.20 7.63
C ILE A 3 14.28 45.41 7.64
N GLU A 4 14.48 46.36 6.72
CA GLU A 4 13.62 47.52 6.59
C GLU A 4 12.25 47.12 6.01
N ALA A 5 11.21 47.80 6.42
CA ALA A 5 9.84 47.48 6.00
C ALA A 5 9.72 47.55 4.46
N GLY A 6 9.20 46.46 3.87
CA GLY A 6 9.00 46.33 2.42
C GLY A 6 10.24 45.89 1.63
N GLN A 7 11.34 45.57 2.28
CA GLN A 7 12.53 45.03 1.61
C GLN A 7 12.59 43.50 1.73
N LEU A 8 13.04 42.86 0.66
CA LEU A 8 13.39 41.43 0.63
C LEU A 8 14.89 41.29 0.86
N GLN A 9 15.29 40.49 1.83
CA GLN A 9 16.70 40.20 2.07
C GLN A 9 16.93 38.68 1.94
N VAL A 10 17.94 38.29 1.19
CA VAL A 10 18.32 36.90 0.95
C VAL A 10 19.60 36.58 1.72
N TYR A 11 19.57 35.54 2.54
CA TYR A 11 20.74 35.06 3.26
C TYR A 11 21.10 33.68 2.71
N PRO A 12 22.19 33.53 1.95
CA PRO A 12 22.65 32.23 1.49
C PRO A 12 23.20 31.42 2.67
N ILE A 13 22.81 30.15 2.74
CA ILE A 13 23.37 29.18 3.67
C ILE A 13 24.05 28.10 2.82
N GLU A 14 25.35 27.92 3.08
CA GLU A 14 26.14 26.88 2.40
C GLU A 14 26.41 25.73 3.39
N PHE A 15 26.17 24.51 2.94
CA PHE A 15 26.58 23.33 3.67
C PHE A 15 27.02 22.23 2.69
N THR A 16 27.87 21.31 3.17
CA THR A 16 28.32 20.16 2.39
C THR A 16 27.59 18.92 2.88
N PRO A 17 26.83 18.23 2.02
CA PRO A 17 26.17 16.98 2.40
C PRO A 17 27.17 15.90 2.77
N GLU A 18 26.83 15.09 3.79
CA GLU A 18 27.66 13.95 4.22
C GLU A 18 27.43 12.69 3.36
N SER A 19 26.32 12.63 2.64
CA SER A 19 25.89 11.48 1.83
C SER A 19 25.32 11.95 0.49
N GLU A 20 25.48 11.08 -0.54
CA GLU A 20 24.84 11.29 -1.85
C GLU A 20 23.33 10.99 -1.83
N ARG A 21 22.85 10.28 -0.81
CA ARG A 21 21.43 9.96 -0.60
C ARG A 21 21.05 10.27 0.84
N GLU A 22 20.32 11.35 1.00
CA GLU A 22 19.92 11.85 2.32
C GLU A 22 18.67 12.72 2.21
N ILE A 23 17.97 12.86 3.32
CA ILE A 23 16.95 13.90 3.49
C ILE A 23 17.30 14.76 4.71
N TYR A 24 17.38 16.05 4.50
CA TYR A 24 17.61 17.03 5.56
C TYR A 24 16.31 17.75 5.87
N PHE A 25 15.99 17.84 7.14
CA PHE A 25 14.88 18.62 7.66
C PHE A 25 15.43 19.98 8.05
N VAL A 26 15.13 20.99 7.24
CA VAL A 26 15.66 22.34 7.42
C VAL A 26 14.65 23.17 8.20
N GLU A 27 15.07 23.67 9.35
CA GLU A 27 14.27 24.54 10.20
C GLU A 27 14.88 25.95 10.22
N ALA A 28 14.06 26.94 9.99
CA ALA A 28 14.43 28.34 10.07
C ALA A 28 13.50 29.05 11.03
N SER A 29 14.06 29.72 12.03
CA SER A 29 13.33 30.58 12.95
C SER A 29 13.87 31.99 12.96
N ILE A 30 12.99 32.95 13.17
CA ILE A 30 13.34 34.35 13.43
C ILE A 30 12.87 34.65 14.85
N GLU A 31 13.83 35.04 15.71
CA GLU A 31 13.58 35.43 17.07
C GLU A 31 13.75 36.96 17.24
N ASP A 32 12.97 37.55 18.13
CA ASP A 32 13.17 38.94 18.52
C ASP A 32 14.32 39.10 19.54
N GLU A 33 14.58 40.32 19.95
CA GLU A 33 15.66 40.66 20.89
C GLU A 33 15.50 39.99 22.27
N THR A 34 14.30 39.48 22.59
CA THR A 34 14.01 38.77 23.84
C THR A 34 14.18 37.25 23.71
N GLY A 35 14.52 36.73 22.54
CA GLY A 35 14.59 35.31 22.24
C GLY A 35 13.21 34.66 21.97
N LYS A 36 12.18 35.47 21.77
CA LYS A 36 10.85 34.97 21.41
C LYS A 36 10.77 34.73 19.92
N GLU A 37 10.43 33.49 19.53
CA GLU A 37 10.20 33.14 18.14
C GLU A 37 9.03 33.93 17.55
N GLN A 38 9.27 34.57 16.42
CA GLN A 38 8.32 35.37 15.67
C GLN A 38 7.86 34.67 14.40
N VAL A 39 8.76 33.91 13.77
CA VAL A 39 8.50 33.12 12.56
C VAL A 39 9.25 31.82 12.65
N PHE A 40 8.56 30.75 12.33
CA PHE A 40 9.16 29.42 12.15
C PHE A 40 8.75 28.86 10.78
N HIS A 41 9.72 28.31 10.08
CA HIS A 41 9.48 27.62 8.82
C HIS A 41 10.28 26.31 8.77
N ARG A 42 9.64 25.25 8.30
CA ARG A 42 10.28 23.95 8.07
C ARG A 42 10.13 23.58 6.60
N THR A 43 11.21 23.14 6.00
CA THR A 43 11.24 22.59 4.66
C THR A 43 12.17 21.37 4.61
N ASN A 44 12.20 20.65 3.51
CA ASN A 44 13.06 19.48 3.34
C ASN A 44 13.99 19.68 2.14
N LEU A 45 15.20 19.14 2.25
CA LEU A 45 16.13 19.01 1.14
C LEU A 45 16.47 17.53 0.94
N GLY A 46 15.99 16.93 -0.15
CA GLY A 46 16.29 15.55 -0.52
C GLY A 46 17.44 15.49 -1.53
N LEU A 47 18.39 14.62 -1.28
CA LEU A 47 19.51 14.31 -2.19
C LEU A 47 19.35 12.90 -2.73
N LEU A 48 19.46 12.76 -4.05
CA LEU A 48 19.35 11.48 -4.74
C LEU A 48 20.48 11.34 -5.77
N PRO A 49 21.28 10.27 -5.74
CA PRO A 49 22.23 9.99 -6.80
C PRO A 49 21.49 9.75 -8.12
N PRO A 50 22.13 10.01 -9.26
CA PRO A 50 21.53 9.70 -10.56
C PRO A 50 21.26 8.20 -10.70
N HIS A 51 20.15 7.84 -11.36
CA HIS A 51 19.82 6.48 -11.75
C HIS A 51 19.17 6.47 -13.13
N GLU A 52 19.63 5.56 -13.99
CA GLU A 52 19.06 5.32 -15.31
C GLU A 52 18.21 4.06 -15.27
N PHE A 53 16.91 4.24 -15.44
CA PHE A 53 15.97 3.13 -15.46
C PHE A 53 15.96 2.43 -16.82
N THR A 54 16.04 1.11 -16.80
CA THR A 54 16.13 0.27 -18.00
C THR A 54 14.82 -0.46 -18.33
N SER A 55 13.97 -0.69 -17.33
CA SER A 55 12.72 -1.42 -17.49
C SER A 55 11.67 -0.65 -18.30
N THR A 56 10.88 -1.39 -19.06
CA THR A 56 9.70 -0.92 -19.78
C THR A 56 8.46 -0.93 -18.89
N PRO A 57 7.32 -0.33 -19.30
CA PRO A 57 6.07 -0.44 -18.54
C PRO A 57 5.61 -1.89 -18.28
N ASP A 58 5.91 -2.82 -19.20
CA ASP A 58 5.55 -4.24 -19.03
C ASP A 58 6.39 -4.96 -17.97
N GLU A 59 7.56 -4.40 -17.64
CA GLU A 59 8.53 -4.96 -16.69
C GLU A 59 8.57 -4.20 -15.35
N ASN A 60 7.73 -3.17 -15.18
CA ASN A 60 7.79 -2.32 -14.01
C ASN A 60 6.39 -1.86 -13.60
N ILE A 61 6.10 -1.97 -12.32
CA ILE A 61 4.77 -1.63 -11.77
C ILE A 61 4.64 -0.16 -11.35
N MET A 62 5.75 0.60 -11.31
CA MET A 62 5.81 1.92 -10.69
C MET A 62 5.03 2.97 -11.46
N GLY A 63 4.12 3.67 -10.79
CA GLY A 63 3.31 4.68 -11.43
C GLY A 63 2.73 5.72 -10.48
N LEU A 64 2.03 6.69 -11.07
CA LEU A 64 1.34 7.79 -10.38
C LEU A 64 -0.10 7.92 -10.86
N SER A 65 -1.03 8.04 -9.90
CA SER A 65 -2.45 8.27 -10.20
C SER A 65 -2.74 9.75 -10.48
N ALA A 66 -2.07 10.68 -9.80
CA ALA A 66 -2.26 12.12 -9.97
C ALA A 66 -0.92 12.87 -9.87
N TYR A 67 -0.65 13.78 -10.82
CA TYR A 67 0.67 14.44 -10.94
C TYR A 67 0.62 15.87 -11.52
N TRP A 68 -0.51 16.51 -11.57
CA TRP A 68 -0.79 17.73 -12.34
C TRP A 68 -0.54 19.04 -11.62
N ALA A 69 0.50 19.20 -10.86
CA ALA A 69 0.78 20.48 -10.20
C ALA A 69 1.98 21.26 -10.79
N ILE A 70 2.73 20.67 -11.73
CA ILE A 70 3.86 21.33 -12.36
C ILE A 70 3.45 21.88 -13.74
N PRO A 71 3.49 23.22 -13.94
CA PRO A 71 3.15 23.82 -15.23
C PRO A 71 4.14 23.48 -16.36
N ASP A 72 5.44 23.29 -16.02
CA ASP A 72 6.48 23.00 -17.00
C ASP A 72 6.57 21.51 -17.31
N SER A 73 6.23 21.15 -18.53
CA SER A 73 6.30 19.78 -19.01
C SER A 73 7.72 19.20 -19.03
N THR A 74 8.74 20.01 -19.11
CA THR A 74 10.15 19.59 -19.12
C THR A 74 10.59 19.17 -17.71
N GLU A 75 10.30 19.98 -16.70
CA GLU A 75 10.60 19.64 -15.30
C GLU A 75 9.78 18.45 -14.82
N LEU A 76 8.49 18.39 -15.16
CA LEU A 76 7.67 17.22 -14.87
C LEU A 76 8.26 15.95 -15.48
N LYS A 77 8.69 16.02 -16.73
CA LYS A 77 9.30 14.86 -17.43
C LYS A 77 10.60 14.42 -16.77
N ARG A 78 11.46 15.39 -16.39
CA ARG A 78 12.70 15.11 -15.67
C ARG A 78 12.42 14.43 -14.33
N LEU A 79 11.42 14.93 -13.58
CA LEU A 79 11.02 14.37 -12.30
C LEU A 79 10.46 12.96 -12.44
N LEU A 80 9.50 12.73 -13.35
CA LEU A 80 8.91 11.40 -13.56
C LEU A 80 9.97 10.37 -13.99
N ASN A 81 10.90 10.77 -14.85
CA ASN A 81 12.01 9.91 -15.26
C ASN A 81 12.93 9.58 -14.06
N ARG A 82 13.26 10.59 -13.24
CA ARG A 82 14.11 10.37 -12.04
C ARG A 82 13.45 9.47 -11.00
N MET A 83 12.12 9.48 -10.93
CA MET A 83 11.33 8.61 -10.07
C MET A 83 11.17 7.20 -10.63
N GLY A 84 11.53 6.95 -11.89
CA GLY A 84 11.29 5.66 -12.55
C GLY A 84 9.82 5.37 -12.84
N VAL A 85 9.00 6.40 -12.98
CA VAL A 85 7.58 6.25 -13.32
C VAL A 85 7.44 5.63 -14.71
N ARG A 86 6.65 4.55 -14.79
CA ARG A 86 6.34 3.81 -16.04
C ARG A 86 4.86 3.84 -16.37
N TRP A 87 4.02 4.14 -15.40
CA TRP A 87 2.56 4.17 -15.53
C TRP A 87 1.98 5.45 -14.99
N VAL A 88 0.99 5.99 -15.66
CA VAL A 88 0.20 7.12 -15.16
C VAL A 88 -1.28 6.93 -15.47
N ARG A 89 -2.12 7.52 -14.63
CA ARG A 89 -3.56 7.57 -14.81
C ARG A 89 -3.92 8.92 -15.40
N ASN A 90 -4.33 8.95 -16.67
CA ASN A 90 -4.61 10.16 -17.48
C ASN A 90 -3.40 11.06 -17.80
N GLY A 91 -3.60 12.00 -18.68
CA GLY A 91 -2.92 13.29 -18.79
C GLY A 91 -1.59 13.34 -19.52
N ILE A 92 -0.91 12.23 -19.81
CA ILE A 92 0.34 12.26 -20.57
C ILE A 92 0.07 12.01 -22.05
N ASN A 93 0.72 12.81 -22.89
CA ASN A 93 0.73 12.61 -24.33
C ASN A 93 1.94 11.76 -24.79
N SER A 94 1.96 11.38 -26.05
CA SER A 94 3.01 10.57 -26.68
C SER A 94 4.44 11.14 -26.60
N SER A 95 4.64 12.33 -26.04
CA SER A 95 5.98 12.91 -25.85
C SER A 95 6.75 12.30 -24.67
N PHE A 96 6.06 11.58 -23.77
CA PHE A 96 6.69 10.87 -22.66
C PHE A 96 7.04 9.45 -23.10
N LYS A 97 8.24 9.27 -23.60
CA LYS A 97 8.74 7.93 -23.96
C LYS A 97 8.85 7.05 -22.70
N ASN A 98 8.52 5.76 -22.86
CA ASN A 98 8.59 4.75 -21.80
C ASN A 98 7.63 4.98 -20.62
N ILE A 99 6.59 5.77 -20.78
CA ILE A 99 5.50 5.88 -19.82
C ILE A 99 4.19 5.48 -20.51
N GLU A 100 3.49 4.49 -19.98
CA GLU A 100 2.17 4.08 -20.44
C GLU A 100 1.10 4.88 -19.68
N ALA A 101 0.23 5.55 -20.43
CA ALA A 101 -0.89 6.28 -19.82
C ALA A 101 -2.18 5.47 -19.94
N MET A 102 -2.82 5.24 -18.81
CA MET A 102 -4.15 4.67 -18.77
C MET A 102 -5.18 5.78 -18.98
N TYR A 103 -6.14 5.57 -19.85
CA TYR A 103 -7.27 6.49 -19.99
C TYR A 103 -8.28 6.19 -18.90
N HIS A 104 -8.64 7.22 -18.15
CA HIS A 104 -9.66 7.16 -17.12
C HIS A 104 -10.69 8.24 -17.36
N ASN A 105 -11.96 7.90 -17.24
CA ASN A 105 -13.04 8.88 -17.25
C ASN A 105 -14.19 8.46 -16.34
N ASN A 106 -14.83 9.44 -15.74
CA ASN A 106 -16.10 9.29 -15.06
C ASN A 106 -17.25 9.67 -15.99
N ILE A 107 -18.35 8.96 -15.81
CA ILE A 107 -19.62 9.26 -16.45
C ILE A 107 -20.50 9.98 -15.44
N ASP A 108 -21.26 10.95 -15.89
CA ASP A 108 -22.34 11.49 -15.06
C ASP A 108 -23.47 10.46 -14.91
N TRP A 109 -23.42 9.72 -13.81
CA TRP A 109 -24.41 8.68 -13.48
C TRP A 109 -25.76 9.24 -13.03
N THR A 110 -25.87 10.55 -12.80
CA THR A 110 -27.16 11.23 -12.48
C THR A 110 -27.96 11.52 -13.73
N LYS A 111 -27.29 11.62 -14.87
CA LYS A 111 -27.91 11.90 -16.17
C LYS A 111 -28.67 10.70 -16.71
N LYS A 112 -29.87 10.95 -17.21
CA LYS A 112 -30.64 9.97 -18.00
C LYS A 112 -30.12 9.95 -19.44
N TRP A 113 -29.11 9.11 -19.69
CA TRP A 113 -28.54 8.94 -21.01
C TRP A 113 -29.50 8.22 -21.97
N THR A 114 -29.75 8.80 -23.14
CA THR A 114 -30.31 8.04 -24.26
C THR A 114 -29.24 7.11 -24.85
N ASP A 115 -29.64 6.05 -25.54
CA ASP A 115 -28.69 5.14 -26.18
C ASP A 115 -27.81 5.88 -27.21
N THR A 116 -28.38 6.85 -27.94
CA THR A 116 -27.63 7.67 -28.91
C THR A 116 -26.57 8.55 -28.26
N GLU A 117 -26.89 9.22 -27.16
CA GLU A 117 -25.92 10.05 -26.41
C GLU A 117 -24.82 9.20 -25.81
N ARG A 118 -25.18 8.07 -25.18
CA ARG A 118 -24.22 7.12 -24.61
C ARG A 118 -23.27 6.61 -25.68
N ASP A 119 -23.78 6.13 -26.80
CA ASP A 119 -22.98 5.57 -27.88
C ASP A 119 -22.08 6.62 -28.53
N LYS A 120 -22.52 7.88 -28.62
CA LYS A 120 -21.69 9.01 -29.05
C LYS A 120 -20.54 9.25 -28.06
N GLN A 121 -20.85 9.28 -26.76
CA GLN A 121 -19.82 9.47 -25.72
C GLN A 121 -18.75 8.39 -25.76
N ILE A 122 -19.16 7.13 -25.90
CA ILE A 122 -18.21 5.99 -25.99
C ILE A 122 -17.30 6.14 -27.23
N ARG A 123 -17.84 6.51 -28.38
CA ARG A 123 -17.03 6.73 -29.59
C ARG A 123 -16.03 7.88 -29.41
N THR A 124 -16.44 8.95 -28.72
CA THR A 124 -15.56 10.07 -28.39
C THR A 124 -14.38 9.59 -27.51
N CYS A 125 -14.64 8.78 -26.47
CA CYS A 125 -13.58 8.21 -25.62
C CYS A 125 -12.60 7.36 -26.44
N PHE A 126 -13.08 6.47 -27.31
CA PHE A 126 -12.20 5.67 -28.17
C PHE A 126 -11.35 6.54 -29.13
N GLN A 127 -11.93 7.60 -29.69
CA GLN A 127 -11.20 8.52 -30.57
C GLN A 127 -10.09 9.26 -29.80
N GLU A 128 -10.39 9.72 -28.59
CA GLU A 128 -9.40 10.36 -27.71
C GLU A 128 -8.27 9.39 -27.33
N MET A 129 -8.61 8.15 -26.94
CA MET A 129 -7.61 7.13 -26.61
C MET A 129 -6.68 6.84 -27.78
N VAL A 130 -7.20 6.63 -28.98
CA VAL A 130 -6.37 6.40 -30.17
C VAL A 130 -5.49 7.62 -30.47
N LYS A 131 -6.05 8.82 -30.40
CA LYS A 131 -5.31 10.08 -30.59
C LYS A 131 -4.15 10.22 -29.60
N ASN A 132 -4.36 9.83 -28.33
CA ASN A 132 -3.37 9.97 -27.26
C ASN A 132 -2.45 8.74 -27.15
N GLY A 133 -2.72 7.65 -27.87
CA GLY A 133 -1.95 6.41 -27.80
C GLY A 133 -2.25 5.54 -26.57
N ASN A 134 -3.38 5.77 -25.89
CA ASN A 134 -3.78 4.97 -24.73
C ASN A 134 -4.21 3.56 -25.15
N LYS A 135 -3.75 2.56 -24.39
CA LYS A 135 -4.05 1.14 -24.64
C LYS A 135 -4.98 0.52 -23.61
N ILE A 136 -5.25 1.23 -22.52
CA ILE A 136 -6.06 0.76 -21.40
C ILE A 136 -7.09 1.84 -21.06
N TRP A 137 -8.34 1.43 -20.92
CA TRP A 137 -9.43 2.26 -20.43
C TRP A 137 -9.90 1.75 -19.08
N GLU A 138 -9.65 2.52 -18.03
CA GLU A 138 -10.27 2.35 -16.73
C GLU A 138 -11.62 3.07 -16.73
N PHE A 139 -12.69 2.28 -16.69
CA PHE A 139 -14.05 2.80 -16.87
C PHE A 139 -14.73 3.09 -15.55
N GLY A 140 -14.68 4.34 -15.11
CA GLY A 140 -15.26 4.85 -13.86
C GLY A 140 -14.26 4.91 -12.69
N ASN A 141 -14.68 5.47 -11.55
CA ASN A 141 -13.92 5.62 -10.33
C ASN A 141 -14.79 5.33 -9.11
N GLU A 142 -14.38 4.39 -8.26
CA GLU A 142 -14.97 4.10 -6.94
C GLU A 142 -16.52 4.03 -6.94
N LEU A 143 -17.08 3.44 -7.99
CA LEU A 143 -18.54 3.42 -8.19
C LEU A 143 -19.28 2.58 -7.13
N ASN A 144 -18.55 1.74 -6.40
CA ASN A 144 -19.05 0.94 -5.29
C ASN A 144 -19.14 1.70 -3.96
N MET A 145 -18.63 2.94 -3.89
CA MET A 145 -18.76 3.78 -2.69
C MET A 145 -20.06 4.54 -2.63
N SER A 146 -20.55 4.72 -1.39
CA SER A 146 -21.78 5.46 -1.10
C SER A 146 -21.56 6.86 -0.51
N SER A 147 -20.31 7.20 -0.14
CA SER A 147 -20.02 8.48 0.49
C SER A 147 -19.82 9.60 -0.53
N PRO A 148 -20.52 10.73 -0.39
CA PRO A 148 -20.35 11.89 -1.26
C PRO A 148 -18.98 12.57 -1.09
N ASP A 149 -18.27 12.31 0.01
CA ASP A 149 -16.99 12.97 0.33
C ASP A 149 -15.78 12.30 -0.30
N ILE A 150 -15.94 11.14 -0.94
CA ILE A 150 -14.82 10.29 -1.38
C ILE A 150 -14.77 10.08 -2.90
N GLY A 151 -15.64 10.72 -3.66
CA GLY A 151 -15.71 10.56 -5.11
C GLY A 151 -16.52 9.33 -5.57
N GLY A 152 -16.43 9.00 -6.85
CA GLY A 152 -17.20 7.93 -7.47
C GLY A 152 -18.67 8.28 -7.72
N ALA A 153 -19.51 7.26 -7.86
CA ALA A 153 -20.94 7.47 -8.06
C ALA A 153 -21.62 8.09 -6.83
N GLY A 154 -21.07 7.86 -5.64
CA GLY A 154 -21.54 8.46 -4.39
C GLY A 154 -21.50 9.98 -4.41
N GLU A 155 -20.51 10.57 -5.05
CA GLU A 155 -20.37 12.03 -5.18
C GLU A 155 -21.54 12.65 -5.97
N GLY A 156 -22.01 12.00 -7.03
CA GLY A 156 -23.09 12.51 -7.86
C GLY A 156 -24.49 12.06 -7.47
N ILE A 157 -24.67 10.88 -6.89
CA ILE A 157 -25.96 10.25 -6.61
C ILE A 157 -26.22 9.93 -5.14
N GLY A 158 -25.25 10.19 -4.25
CA GLY A 158 -25.34 9.97 -2.81
C GLY A 158 -25.44 8.51 -2.37
N LYS A 159 -25.18 7.55 -3.27
CA LYS A 159 -25.17 6.10 -3.00
C LYS A 159 -24.27 5.36 -3.98
N ALA A 160 -23.82 4.17 -3.60
CA ALA A 160 -23.09 3.31 -4.51
C ALA A 160 -23.91 2.97 -5.77
N LEU A 161 -23.23 2.89 -6.91
CA LEU A 161 -23.86 2.48 -8.17
C LEU A 161 -24.18 0.98 -8.10
N LEU A 162 -25.33 0.60 -8.65
CA LEU A 162 -25.67 -0.81 -8.84
C LEU A 162 -24.92 -1.41 -10.05
N ALA A 163 -24.69 -2.71 -10.02
CA ALA A 163 -23.95 -3.40 -11.08
C ALA A 163 -24.70 -3.41 -12.43
N GLU A 164 -26.04 -3.43 -12.43
CA GLU A 164 -26.85 -3.49 -13.66
C GLU A 164 -26.64 -2.29 -14.59
N PRO A 165 -26.67 -1.02 -14.15
CA PRO A 165 -26.33 0.13 -14.99
C PRO A 165 -24.90 0.04 -15.53
N TYR A 166 -23.93 -0.37 -14.70
CA TYR A 166 -22.55 -0.51 -15.10
C TYR A 166 -22.39 -1.55 -16.23
N VAL A 167 -22.98 -2.73 -16.07
CA VAL A 167 -22.96 -3.79 -17.09
C VAL A 167 -23.64 -3.35 -18.40
N LYS A 168 -24.72 -2.56 -18.32
CA LYS A 168 -25.35 -1.99 -19.50
C LYS A 168 -24.39 -1.12 -20.32
N TRP A 169 -23.57 -0.32 -19.64
CA TRP A 169 -22.54 0.48 -20.29
C TRP A 169 -21.40 -0.39 -20.84
N LEU A 170 -20.92 -1.39 -20.13
CA LEU A 170 -19.89 -2.32 -20.61
C LEU A 170 -20.33 -3.03 -21.89
N LYS A 171 -21.58 -3.49 -21.97
CA LYS A 171 -22.13 -4.10 -23.20
C LYS A 171 -22.13 -3.13 -24.39
N ALA A 172 -22.47 -1.86 -24.15
CA ALA A 172 -22.42 -0.83 -25.18
C ALA A 172 -20.97 -0.51 -25.61
N ILE A 173 -20.04 -0.43 -24.63
CA ILE A 173 -18.61 -0.21 -24.91
C ILE A 173 -18.08 -1.32 -25.80
N ARG A 174 -18.33 -2.59 -25.49
CA ARG A 174 -17.84 -3.73 -26.28
C ARG A 174 -18.46 -3.78 -27.68
N LYS A 175 -19.75 -3.47 -27.80
CA LYS A 175 -20.44 -3.35 -29.08
C LYS A 175 -19.76 -2.29 -29.97
N ILE A 176 -19.50 -1.10 -29.42
CA ILE A 176 -18.89 0.01 -30.18
C ILE A 176 -17.41 -0.28 -30.45
N GLN A 177 -16.70 -0.87 -29.51
CA GLN A 177 -15.31 -1.29 -29.69
C GLN A 177 -15.14 -2.18 -30.92
N SER A 178 -16.09 -3.06 -31.21
CA SER A 178 -16.05 -3.94 -32.38
C SER A 178 -16.21 -3.22 -33.71
N GLU A 179 -16.60 -1.95 -33.75
CA GLU A 179 -16.81 -1.16 -34.98
C GLU A 179 -15.49 -0.86 -35.69
N LYS A 180 -14.34 -0.83 -34.95
CA LYS A 180 -13.02 -0.50 -35.54
C LYS A 180 -11.90 -1.36 -35.00
N THR A 181 -11.03 -1.87 -35.86
CA THR A 181 -9.89 -2.72 -35.52
C THR A 181 -8.91 -2.03 -34.53
N GLU A 182 -8.71 -0.73 -34.68
CA GLU A 182 -7.84 0.05 -33.80
C GLU A 182 -8.38 0.14 -32.37
N TRP A 183 -9.72 0.19 -32.20
CA TRP A 183 -10.37 0.20 -30.89
C TRP A 183 -10.30 -1.15 -30.18
N GLN A 184 -10.31 -2.26 -30.93
CA GLN A 184 -10.25 -3.62 -30.41
C GLN A 184 -8.93 -3.92 -29.67
N LYS A 185 -7.88 -3.12 -29.92
CA LYS A 185 -6.59 -3.22 -29.23
C LYS A 185 -6.59 -2.61 -27.84
N ILE A 186 -7.62 -1.84 -27.47
CA ILE A 186 -7.73 -1.15 -26.20
C ILE A 186 -8.32 -2.11 -25.17
N LYS A 187 -7.59 -2.37 -24.08
CA LYS A 187 -8.10 -3.15 -22.96
C LYS A 187 -9.12 -2.32 -22.17
N ILE A 188 -10.24 -2.92 -21.82
CA ILE A 188 -11.27 -2.33 -20.95
C ILE A 188 -11.14 -2.95 -19.57
N ILE A 189 -10.75 -2.17 -18.59
CA ILE A 189 -10.68 -2.63 -17.20
C ILE A 189 -11.80 -2.02 -16.35
N SER A 190 -12.07 -2.62 -15.21
CA SER A 190 -13.10 -2.10 -14.29
C SER A 190 -12.75 -0.69 -13.81
N PHE A 191 -13.71 -0.01 -13.21
CA PHE A 191 -13.38 1.11 -12.33
C PHE A 191 -12.47 0.63 -11.19
N GLY A 192 -11.64 1.56 -10.65
CA GLY A 192 -10.90 1.29 -9.42
C GLY A 192 -11.87 1.09 -8.26
N PHE A 193 -11.98 -0.14 -7.78
CA PHE A 193 -12.84 -0.45 -6.64
C PHE A 193 -12.27 0.21 -5.38
N ALA A 194 -13.08 0.95 -4.65
CA ALA A 194 -12.76 1.41 -3.31
C ALA A 194 -12.80 0.23 -2.33
N GLY A 195 -11.64 -0.37 -2.06
CA GLY A 195 -11.56 -1.67 -1.41
C GLY A 195 -12.15 -2.80 -2.27
N THR A 196 -12.13 -4.02 -1.76
CA THR A 196 -12.70 -5.18 -2.48
C THR A 196 -14.16 -5.37 -2.12
N ASP A 197 -15.03 -5.31 -3.13
CA ASP A 197 -16.49 -5.50 -3.01
C ASP A 197 -16.91 -6.79 -3.73
N GLU A 198 -16.85 -7.91 -3.01
CA GLU A 198 -17.19 -9.22 -3.56
C GLU A 198 -18.66 -9.31 -4.00
N VAL A 199 -19.57 -8.60 -3.33
CA VAL A 199 -20.99 -8.60 -3.71
C VAL A 199 -21.20 -7.94 -5.07
N PHE A 200 -20.48 -6.84 -5.33
CA PHE A 200 -20.52 -6.19 -6.65
C PHE A 200 -19.89 -7.09 -7.72
N LEU A 201 -18.75 -7.70 -7.42
CA LEU A 201 -18.04 -8.62 -8.32
C LEU A 201 -18.90 -9.83 -8.68
N GLU A 202 -19.56 -10.47 -7.72
CA GLU A 202 -20.51 -11.59 -7.97
C GLU A 202 -21.69 -11.16 -8.86
N LYS A 203 -22.18 -9.95 -8.69
CA LYS A 203 -23.20 -9.42 -9.58
C LYS A 203 -22.68 -9.15 -11.00
N LEU A 204 -21.42 -8.70 -11.16
CA LEU A 204 -20.80 -8.60 -12.49
C LEU A 204 -20.77 -9.97 -13.18
N VAL A 205 -20.39 -11.02 -12.45
CA VAL A 205 -20.42 -12.40 -12.98
C VAL A 205 -21.83 -12.80 -13.40
N THR A 206 -22.81 -12.68 -12.50
CA THR A 206 -24.21 -13.08 -12.73
C THR A 206 -24.85 -12.35 -13.92
N LEU A 207 -24.52 -11.07 -14.13
CA LEU A 207 -25.06 -10.25 -15.21
C LEU A 207 -24.29 -10.37 -16.54
N GLY A 208 -23.22 -11.18 -16.57
CA GLY A 208 -22.34 -11.32 -17.73
C GLY A 208 -21.48 -10.08 -17.99
N GLY A 209 -21.21 -9.28 -16.96
CA GLY A 209 -20.32 -8.11 -17.01
C GLY A 209 -18.85 -8.51 -16.82
N TRP A 210 -18.59 -9.60 -16.10
CA TRP A 210 -17.25 -10.10 -15.86
C TRP A 210 -16.48 -10.38 -17.15
N GLU A 211 -17.10 -11.07 -18.10
CA GLU A 211 -16.50 -11.41 -19.39
C GLU A 211 -16.26 -10.18 -20.31
N LEU A 212 -16.84 -9.05 -19.96
CA LEU A 212 -16.65 -7.80 -20.69
C LEU A 212 -15.44 -6.98 -20.20
N LEU A 213 -14.71 -7.47 -19.21
CA LEU A 213 -13.54 -6.81 -18.64
C LEU A 213 -12.27 -7.59 -19.00
N ASP A 214 -11.20 -6.88 -19.39
CA ASP A 214 -9.87 -7.44 -19.65
C ASP A 214 -8.98 -7.42 -18.40
N GLY A 215 -9.38 -6.69 -17.36
CA GLY A 215 -8.67 -6.58 -16.10
C GLY A 215 -9.53 -5.91 -15.03
N ILE A 216 -9.04 -5.97 -13.80
CA ILE A 216 -9.73 -5.41 -12.64
C ILE A 216 -8.83 -4.36 -11.99
N ALA A 217 -9.39 -3.20 -11.69
CA ALA A 217 -8.72 -2.12 -10.99
C ALA A 217 -9.16 -2.06 -9.52
N LEU A 218 -8.24 -1.74 -8.62
CA LEU A 218 -8.45 -1.71 -7.18
C LEU A 218 -7.74 -0.50 -6.56
N HIS A 219 -8.39 0.13 -5.60
CA HIS A 219 -7.81 1.09 -4.66
C HIS A 219 -7.75 0.44 -3.28
N PRO A 220 -6.67 -0.26 -2.95
CA PRO A 220 -6.54 -0.95 -1.66
C PRO A 220 -6.16 0.06 -0.58
N GLY A 221 -7.14 0.72 0.01
CA GLY A 221 -6.92 1.55 1.18
C GLY A 221 -6.42 0.71 2.36
N ARG A 222 -5.78 1.31 3.34
CA ARG A 222 -5.27 0.58 4.50
C ARG A 222 -5.60 1.20 5.86
N GLY A 223 -6.07 2.42 5.90
CA GLY A 223 -6.32 3.11 7.16
C GLY A 223 -5.06 3.16 8.04
N ASN A 224 -5.19 2.79 9.31
CA ASN A 224 -4.07 2.70 10.25
C ASN A 224 -3.35 1.35 10.25
N PHE A 225 -3.73 0.44 9.35
CA PHE A 225 -3.04 -0.85 9.21
C PHE A 225 -1.76 -0.69 8.39
N THR A 226 -0.75 -1.48 8.69
CA THR A 226 0.43 -1.57 7.81
C THR A 226 0.08 -2.32 6.52
N PRO A 227 0.81 -2.08 5.41
CA PRO A 227 0.49 -2.70 4.14
C PRO A 227 0.45 -4.23 4.16
N ASP A 228 1.27 -4.87 5.00
CA ASP A 228 1.36 -6.33 5.16
C ASP A 228 0.29 -6.92 6.09
N TYR A 229 -0.66 -6.13 6.56
CA TYR A 229 -1.74 -6.63 7.41
C TYR A 229 -2.66 -7.55 6.61
N PRO A 230 -2.71 -8.85 6.95
CA PRO A 230 -3.41 -9.84 6.13
C PRO A 230 -4.90 -9.92 6.43
N VAL A 231 -5.32 -9.44 7.61
CA VAL A 231 -6.72 -9.54 8.04
C VAL A 231 -7.54 -8.50 7.31
N THR A 232 -8.60 -8.95 6.65
CA THR A 232 -9.57 -8.07 6.04
C THR A 232 -10.58 -7.62 7.07
N VAL A 233 -10.70 -6.31 7.23
CA VAL A 233 -11.76 -5.72 8.03
C VAL A 233 -12.83 -5.22 7.06
N PRO A 234 -14.05 -5.74 7.12
CA PRO A 234 -15.13 -5.19 6.32
C PRO A 234 -15.30 -3.71 6.67
N TRP A 235 -15.22 -2.84 5.68
CA TRP A 235 -15.41 -1.41 5.87
C TRP A 235 -16.73 -1.08 6.58
N ASN A 236 -17.71 -1.91 6.38
CA ASN A 236 -19.05 -1.77 6.90
C ASN A 236 -19.24 -2.24 8.35
N GLU A 237 -18.23 -2.56 9.10
CA GLU A 237 -18.36 -2.48 10.57
C GLU A 237 -18.71 -1.05 10.98
N PHE A 238 -18.39 -0.08 10.14
CA PHE A 238 -18.68 1.35 10.34
C PHE A 238 -19.84 1.85 9.46
N GLU A 239 -19.92 1.40 8.22
CA GLU A 239 -20.99 1.80 7.28
C GLU A 239 -21.35 0.61 6.37
N LYS A 240 -22.66 0.37 6.18
CA LYS A 240 -23.13 -0.65 5.24
C LYS A 240 -23.34 -0.01 3.87
N PRO A 241 -22.48 -0.20 2.89
CA PRO A 241 -22.73 0.26 1.55
C PRO A 241 -23.93 -0.46 0.96
N SER A 242 -24.65 0.20 0.06
CA SER A 242 -25.85 -0.35 -0.56
C SER A 242 -25.57 -1.53 -1.50
N SER A 243 -24.33 -1.73 -1.91
CA SER A 243 -23.90 -2.77 -2.85
C SER A 243 -23.23 -3.98 -2.20
N GLY A 244 -22.78 -3.91 -0.95
CA GLY A 244 -22.16 -5.04 -0.25
C GLY A 244 -21.00 -4.67 0.66
N TYR A 245 -20.12 -5.62 0.88
CA TYR A 245 -18.96 -5.48 1.74
C TYR A 245 -17.78 -4.91 0.99
N GLN A 246 -17.04 -4.00 1.65
CA GLN A 246 -15.81 -3.40 1.12
C GLN A 246 -14.67 -3.68 2.09
N TYR A 247 -13.53 -4.11 1.55
CA TYR A 247 -12.33 -4.47 2.33
C TYR A 247 -11.25 -3.45 2.08
N TRP A 248 -10.73 -2.85 3.15
CA TRP A 248 -9.79 -1.74 3.11
C TRP A 248 -8.37 -2.09 3.56
N ASN A 249 -8.03 -3.36 3.64
CA ASN A 249 -6.66 -3.76 3.94
C ASN A 249 -5.89 -3.91 2.65
N TYR A 250 -4.73 -3.29 2.57
CA TYR A 250 -3.92 -3.28 1.36
C TYR A 250 -3.66 -4.71 0.84
N TYR A 251 -2.92 -5.50 1.62
CA TYR A 251 -2.53 -6.84 1.21
C TYR A 251 -3.69 -7.82 1.15
N GLY A 252 -4.53 -7.80 2.17
CA GLY A 252 -5.71 -8.66 2.21
C GLY A 252 -6.67 -8.42 1.04
N SER A 253 -6.91 -7.16 0.67
CA SER A 253 -7.76 -6.81 -0.48
C SER A 253 -7.20 -7.33 -1.80
N ILE A 254 -5.89 -7.20 -2.03
CA ILE A 254 -5.22 -7.74 -3.22
C ILE A 254 -5.40 -9.25 -3.30
N ARG A 255 -5.18 -9.96 -2.20
CA ARG A 255 -5.29 -11.44 -2.15
C ARG A 255 -6.72 -11.91 -2.39
N ILE A 256 -7.72 -11.29 -1.76
CA ILE A 256 -9.13 -11.61 -1.99
C ILE A 256 -9.47 -11.46 -3.48
N LEU A 257 -9.08 -10.34 -4.08
CA LEU A 257 -9.41 -10.09 -5.48
C LEU A 257 -8.67 -11.06 -6.41
N LYS A 258 -7.42 -11.41 -6.13
CA LYS A 258 -6.71 -12.46 -6.89
C LYS A 258 -7.40 -13.82 -6.77
N ASN A 259 -7.85 -14.19 -5.57
CA ASN A 259 -8.59 -15.43 -5.37
C ASN A 259 -9.93 -15.40 -6.11
N PHE A 260 -10.62 -14.27 -6.12
CA PHE A 260 -11.85 -14.09 -6.90
C PHE A 260 -11.60 -14.28 -8.41
N ILE A 261 -10.54 -13.64 -8.95
CA ILE A 261 -10.13 -13.80 -10.35
C ILE A 261 -9.86 -15.27 -10.66
N LYS A 262 -9.08 -15.96 -9.83
CA LYS A 262 -8.75 -17.39 -10.00
C LYS A 262 -9.99 -18.28 -9.96
N ALA A 263 -10.93 -18.02 -9.06
CA ALA A 263 -12.17 -18.79 -8.90
C ALA A 263 -13.10 -18.71 -10.13
N HIS A 264 -13.03 -17.61 -10.87
CA HIS A 264 -13.85 -17.38 -12.07
C HIS A 264 -13.15 -17.74 -13.39
N GLY A 265 -12.04 -18.48 -13.32
CA GLY A 265 -11.39 -19.16 -14.47
C GLY A 265 -10.73 -18.23 -15.50
N ASN A 266 -10.56 -16.94 -15.18
CA ASN A 266 -10.01 -15.96 -16.10
C ASN A 266 -8.71 -15.36 -15.56
N ASP A 267 -7.68 -15.35 -16.39
CA ASP A 267 -6.41 -14.68 -16.10
C ASP A 267 -6.53 -13.16 -16.37
N LYS A 268 -7.30 -12.47 -15.51
CA LYS A 268 -7.40 -11.02 -15.60
C LYS A 268 -6.24 -10.36 -14.89
N ASP A 269 -5.62 -9.40 -15.57
CA ASP A 269 -4.63 -8.54 -14.94
C ASP A 269 -5.27 -7.74 -13.78
N LEU A 270 -4.54 -7.62 -12.67
CA LEU A 270 -4.91 -6.75 -11.56
C LEU A 270 -4.11 -5.45 -11.61
N TYR A 271 -4.80 -4.33 -11.53
CA TYR A 271 -4.26 -2.98 -11.56
C TYR A 271 -4.54 -2.29 -10.21
N LEU A 272 -3.52 -1.74 -9.57
CA LEU A 272 -3.70 -0.88 -8.40
C LEU A 272 -3.65 0.57 -8.87
N THR A 273 -4.82 1.14 -9.17
CA THR A 273 -4.91 2.46 -9.79
C THR A 273 -4.86 3.62 -8.80
N GLU A 274 -4.91 3.33 -7.50
CA GLU A 274 -4.51 4.23 -6.41
C GLU A 274 -3.91 3.46 -5.25
N VAL A 275 -2.72 3.87 -4.81
CA VAL A 275 -2.00 3.35 -3.64
C VAL A 275 -1.63 4.50 -2.72
N TYR A 276 -1.79 4.35 -1.43
CA TYR A 276 -1.67 5.43 -0.47
C TYR A 276 -0.65 5.15 0.64
N ALA A 277 0.13 6.18 1.00
CA ALA A 277 0.94 6.20 2.22
C ALA A 277 1.12 7.66 2.65
N LEU A 278 0.11 8.23 3.28
CA LEU A 278 0.08 9.64 3.66
C LEU A 278 0.57 9.87 5.08
N ASP A 279 1.15 11.03 5.32
CA ASP A 279 1.66 11.50 6.60
C ASP A 279 0.69 12.49 7.30
N PHE A 280 -0.58 12.14 7.31
CA PHE A 280 -1.64 13.00 7.86
C PHE A 280 -1.64 13.01 9.39
N PRO A 281 -1.61 14.19 10.04
CA PRO A 281 -1.51 14.30 11.50
C PRO A 281 -2.85 14.07 12.23
N ASN A 282 -3.75 13.26 11.72
CA ASN A 282 -5.07 12.99 12.30
C ASN A 282 -5.22 11.49 12.63
N HIS A 283 -6.25 11.10 13.36
CA HIS A 283 -6.43 9.78 13.95
C HIS A 283 -6.84 8.66 12.99
N SER A 284 -7.02 8.93 11.70
CA SER A 284 -7.24 7.89 10.69
C SER A 284 -6.33 8.08 9.49
N TRP A 285 -5.61 7.05 9.08
CA TRP A 285 -4.65 7.07 7.98
C TRP A 285 -3.43 7.97 8.23
N ASN A 286 -2.98 8.04 9.48
CA ASN A 286 -1.96 8.98 9.90
C ASN A 286 -0.62 8.31 10.16
N ASP A 287 0.15 8.07 9.14
CA ASP A 287 1.55 7.70 9.32
C ASP A 287 2.38 8.92 9.76
N THR A 288 3.44 8.67 10.52
CA THR A 288 4.53 9.64 10.60
C THR A 288 5.23 9.73 9.24
N PRO A 289 6.01 10.78 8.95
CA PRO A 289 6.78 10.85 7.71
C PRO A 289 7.67 9.64 7.47
N ARG A 290 8.26 9.07 8.54
CA ARG A 290 9.06 7.83 8.46
C ARG A 290 8.21 6.61 8.16
N GLU A 291 7.10 6.42 8.86
CA GLU A 291 6.18 5.30 8.61
C GLU A 291 5.61 5.36 7.19
N SER A 292 5.28 6.57 6.70
CA SER A 292 4.84 6.77 5.32
C SER A 292 5.90 6.28 4.33
N ALA A 293 7.18 6.61 4.55
CA ALA A 293 8.29 6.14 3.73
C ALA A 293 8.43 4.61 3.78
N GLU A 294 8.39 4.01 4.97
CA GLU A 294 8.45 2.55 5.18
C GLU A 294 7.27 1.84 4.51
N ASN A 295 6.08 2.41 4.60
CA ASN A 295 4.86 1.87 4.00
C ASN A 295 4.85 2.01 2.47
N VAL A 296 5.49 3.02 1.89
CA VAL A 296 5.73 3.09 0.43
C VAL A 296 6.57 1.91 -0.03
N VAL A 297 7.72 1.66 0.60
CA VAL A 297 8.59 0.52 0.23
C VAL A 297 7.81 -0.79 0.31
N LEU A 298 7.12 -1.01 1.41
CA LEU A 298 6.41 -2.27 1.64
C LEU A 298 5.21 -2.45 0.69
N SER A 299 4.45 -1.40 0.42
CA SER A 299 3.32 -1.47 -0.51
C SER A 299 3.75 -1.89 -1.92
N PHE A 300 4.80 -1.27 -2.45
CA PHE A 300 5.30 -1.62 -3.78
C PHE A 300 5.98 -2.99 -3.82
N ALA A 301 6.69 -3.38 -2.74
CA ALA A 301 7.27 -4.71 -2.63
C ALA A 301 6.20 -5.81 -2.65
N LEU A 302 5.12 -5.64 -1.89
CA LEU A 302 3.98 -6.57 -1.86
C LEU A 302 3.23 -6.61 -3.18
N ALA A 303 2.98 -5.45 -3.81
CA ALA A 303 2.37 -5.37 -5.12
C ALA A 303 3.18 -6.12 -6.19
N ALA A 304 4.51 -5.93 -6.20
CA ALA A 304 5.41 -6.65 -7.09
C ALA A 304 5.42 -8.16 -6.83
N ALA A 305 5.44 -8.58 -5.55
CA ALA A 305 5.37 -9.99 -5.17
C ALA A 305 4.04 -10.64 -5.58
N GLU A 306 2.94 -9.90 -5.57
CA GLU A 306 1.63 -10.37 -6.00
C GLU A 306 1.43 -10.32 -7.52
N GLY A 307 2.40 -9.80 -8.28
CA GLY A 307 2.35 -9.78 -9.74
C GLY A 307 1.26 -8.87 -10.30
N VAL A 308 0.95 -7.76 -9.62
CA VAL A 308 0.03 -6.76 -10.17
C VAL A 308 0.63 -6.09 -11.41
N LYS A 309 -0.20 -5.67 -12.34
CA LYS A 309 0.24 -5.06 -13.59
C LYS A 309 0.86 -3.69 -13.39
N ASN A 310 0.30 -2.90 -12.49
CA ASN A 310 0.85 -1.63 -12.03
C ASN A 310 0.39 -1.29 -10.62
N ALA A 311 1.08 -0.33 -9.99
CA ALA A 311 0.70 0.28 -8.73
C ALA A 311 0.92 1.79 -8.84
N LEU A 312 -0.16 2.55 -8.81
CA LEU A 312 -0.13 3.99 -9.04
C LEU A 312 -0.26 4.72 -7.71
N TYR A 313 0.80 5.40 -7.28
CA TYR A 313 0.76 6.17 -6.06
C TYR A 313 -0.13 7.41 -6.20
N TYR A 314 -1.04 7.62 -5.28
CA TYR A 314 -1.86 8.81 -5.17
C TYR A 314 -1.35 9.65 -4.00
N GLN A 315 -0.68 10.80 -4.21
CA GLN A 315 -0.44 11.52 -5.46
C GLN A 315 0.98 12.15 -5.45
N LEU A 316 1.38 12.83 -6.54
CA LEU A 316 2.72 13.43 -6.60
C LEU A 316 2.88 14.63 -5.65
N PHE A 317 1.91 15.54 -5.64
CA PHE A 317 1.94 16.75 -4.80
C PHE A 317 0.84 16.74 -3.75
N ASN A 318 1.13 17.33 -2.59
CA ASN A 318 0.08 17.66 -1.64
C ASN A 318 -0.99 18.52 -2.32
N SER A 319 -2.26 18.15 -2.17
CA SER A 319 -3.37 18.81 -2.85
C SER A 319 -3.47 20.30 -2.50
N VAL A 320 -3.78 21.12 -3.50
CA VAL A 320 -3.99 22.57 -3.34
C VAL A 320 -5.38 23.01 -3.80
N TRP A 321 -6.26 22.08 -4.04
CA TRP A 321 -7.53 22.30 -4.75
C TRP A 321 -8.42 23.39 -4.18
N ASN A 322 -8.59 23.42 -2.87
CA ASN A 322 -9.61 24.28 -2.23
C ASN A 322 -9.00 25.43 -1.42
N ASN A 323 -7.70 25.48 -1.24
CA ASN A 323 -7.05 26.52 -0.48
C ASN A 323 -5.60 26.72 -0.92
N GLN A 324 -5.39 27.67 -1.80
CA GLN A 324 -4.05 28.03 -2.29
C GLN A 324 -3.22 28.78 -1.23
N LEU A 325 -3.86 29.33 -0.20
CA LEU A 325 -3.21 30.20 0.80
C LEU A 325 -2.95 29.53 2.14
N GLY A 326 -3.38 28.29 2.33
CA GLY A 326 -3.19 27.60 3.61
C GLY A 326 -3.37 26.10 3.54
N VAL A 327 -2.88 25.40 4.57
CA VAL A 327 -3.08 23.99 4.76
C VAL A 327 -4.41 23.76 5.48
N ARG A 328 -5.21 22.86 4.98
CA ARG A 328 -6.37 22.34 5.70
C ARG A 328 -5.93 21.10 6.47
N GLU A 329 -5.52 21.29 7.70
CA GLU A 329 -5.04 20.21 8.58
C GLU A 329 -6.13 19.19 8.95
N ASP A 330 -7.39 19.54 8.72
CA ASP A 330 -8.56 18.69 8.90
C ASP A 330 -8.88 17.82 7.66
N ASN A 331 -8.15 17.99 6.55
CA ASN A 331 -8.42 17.30 5.30
C ASN A 331 -7.19 16.50 4.84
N ARG A 332 -7.32 15.18 4.85
CA ARG A 332 -6.26 14.24 4.43
C ARG A 332 -5.77 14.44 2.99
N GLU A 333 -6.60 14.96 2.08
CA GLU A 333 -6.22 15.22 0.68
C GLU A 333 -5.00 16.11 0.54
N TYR A 334 -4.74 16.95 1.56
CA TYR A 334 -3.58 17.82 1.61
C TYR A 334 -2.26 17.10 1.97
N PHE A 335 -2.31 15.81 2.31
CA PHE A 335 -1.17 15.07 2.84
C PHE A 335 -0.79 13.83 2.01
N PHE A 336 -1.55 13.50 0.97
CA PHE A 336 -1.25 12.35 0.11
C PHE A 336 -0.01 12.51 -0.77
N GLY A 337 0.45 13.74 -1.00
CA GLY A 337 1.57 14.00 -1.90
C GLY A 337 2.90 13.39 -1.45
N LEU A 338 3.73 12.99 -2.40
CA LEU A 338 5.14 12.69 -2.20
C LEU A 338 5.98 13.96 -2.02
N ILE A 339 5.46 15.08 -2.52
CA ILE A 339 6.10 16.40 -2.54
C ILE A 339 5.19 17.39 -1.80
N ASN A 340 5.78 18.17 -0.93
CA ASN A 340 5.11 19.24 -0.19
C ASN A 340 4.68 20.39 -1.10
N ARG A 341 3.87 21.30 -0.58
CA ARG A 341 3.40 22.48 -1.32
C ARG A 341 4.48 23.50 -1.64
N ASP A 342 5.54 23.56 -0.84
CA ASP A 342 6.74 24.36 -1.09
C ASP A 342 7.70 23.68 -2.08
N LEU A 343 7.28 22.58 -2.70
CA LEU A 343 8.03 21.74 -3.62
C LEU A 343 9.18 20.96 -2.97
N SER A 344 9.28 20.93 -1.66
CA SER A 344 10.25 20.10 -0.96
C SER A 344 9.84 18.63 -0.97
N PHE A 345 10.83 17.73 -0.98
CA PHE A 345 10.58 16.30 -1.01
C PHE A 345 10.24 15.78 0.38
N LYS A 346 9.25 14.89 0.46
CA LYS A 346 8.97 14.14 1.68
C LYS A 346 9.86 12.90 1.79
N PRO A 347 10.02 12.31 2.99
CA PRO A 347 10.63 10.99 3.14
C PRO A 347 9.99 9.91 2.25
N SER A 348 8.68 9.96 2.04
CA SER A 348 7.96 9.08 1.12
C SER A 348 8.36 9.22 -0.35
N PHE A 349 8.78 10.43 -0.79
CA PHE A 349 9.37 10.63 -2.12
C PHE A 349 10.71 9.89 -2.26
N MET A 350 11.57 10.01 -1.24
CA MET A 350 12.86 9.32 -1.21
C MET A 350 12.66 7.81 -1.24
N ALA A 351 11.68 7.32 -0.48
CA ALA A 351 11.32 5.90 -0.43
C ALA A 351 10.74 5.39 -1.76
N TYR A 352 9.89 6.19 -2.42
CA TYR A 352 9.39 5.86 -3.75
C TYR A 352 10.54 5.72 -4.77
N CYS A 353 11.50 6.64 -4.77
CA CYS A 353 12.68 6.55 -5.62
C CYS A 353 13.53 5.31 -5.29
N ASN A 354 13.73 5.01 -3.99
CA ASN A 354 14.50 3.87 -3.54
C ASN A 354 13.89 2.53 -4.00
N ILE A 355 12.59 2.33 -3.74
CA ILE A 355 11.91 1.08 -4.15
C ILE A 355 11.79 0.98 -5.68
N SER A 356 11.60 2.10 -6.38
CA SER A 356 11.59 2.14 -7.83
C SER A 356 12.92 1.69 -8.44
N GLU A 357 14.04 2.16 -7.90
CA GLU A 357 15.40 1.73 -8.29
C GLU A 357 15.67 0.26 -7.97
N ALA A 358 15.15 -0.22 -6.84
CA ALA A 358 15.30 -1.62 -6.44
C ALA A 358 14.49 -2.57 -7.33
N LEU A 359 13.32 -2.13 -7.78
CA LEU A 359 12.42 -2.91 -8.63
C LEU A 359 12.69 -2.74 -10.14
N ASP A 360 13.68 -1.94 -10.54
CA ASP A 360 14.04 -1.75 -11.95
C ASP A 360 14.57 -3.05 -12.57
N GLY A 361 13.77 -3.69 -13.41
CA GLY A 361 14.07 -4.99 -14.00
C GLY A 361 14.02 -6.18 -13.02
N ALA A 362 13.45 -5.98 -11.83
CA ALA A 362 13.31 -7.03 -10.82
C ALA A 362 12.24 -8.05 -11.21
N ARG A 363 12.50 -9.33 -10.90
CA ARG A 363 11.56 -10.44 -11.11
C ARG A 363 11.36 -11.18 -9.79
N PHE A 364 10.13 -11.28 -9.35
CA PHE A 364 9.78 -11.98 -8.12
C PHE A 364 10.17 -13.46 -8.19
N LYS A 365 10.81 -13.97 -7.13
CA LYS A 365 11.27 -15.36 -7.00
C LYS A 365 10.47 -16.15 -5.99
N GLY A 366 10.01 -15.51 -4.96
CA GLY A 366 9.26 -16.15 -3.90
C GLY A 366 9.37 -15.43 -2.56
N TRP A 367 8.59 -15.90 -1.61
CA TRP A 367 8.65 -15.48 -0.22
C TRP A 367 9.76 -16.25 0.50
N ILE A 368 10.51 -15.57 1.35
CA ILE A 368 11.60 -16.18 2.12
C ILE A 368 11.01 -16.98 3.29
N LYS A 369 11.45 -18.23 3.43
CA LYS A 369 11.13 -19.04 4.60
C LYS A 369 12.17 -18.80 5.68
N PHE A 370 11.78 -18.11 6.74
CA PHE A 370 12.59 -17.94 7.92
C PHE A 370 12.50 -19.14 8.86
N SER A 371 13.45 -19.22 9.80
CA SER A 371 13.44 -20.27 10.83
C SER A 371 12.33 -20.04 11.86
N GLU A 372 11.95 -21.07 12.60
CA GLU A 372 10.99 -20.97 13.68
C GLU A 372 11.44 -20.00 14.81
N ASN A 373 12.74 -19.70 14.90
CA ASN A 373 13.27 -18.72 15.84
C ASN A 373 12.95 -17.27 15.43
N ASN A 374 12.57 -17.04 14.18
CA ASN A 374 12.23 -15.74 13.63
C ASN A 374 10.77 -15.75 13.07
N PRO A 375 9.76 -16.03 13.89
CA PRO A 375 8.40 -16.33 13.42
C PRO A 375 7.69 -15.12 12.82
N PHE A 376 8.15 -13.91 13.07
CA PHE A 376 7.56 -12.67 12.58
C PHE A 376 8.38 -12.01 11.47
N SER A 377 9.55 -12.56 11.16
CA SER A 377 10.35 -12.11 10.03
C SER A 377 9.67 -12.52 8.73
N LYS A 378 9.52 -11.56 7.85
CA LYS A 378 8.95 -11.72 6.51
C LYS A 378 9.91 -11.19 5.48
N GLY A 379 9.86 -11.72 4.29
CA GLY A 379 10.71 -11.23 3.22
C GLY A 379 10.29 -11.77 1.86
N VAL A 380 10.52 -10.96 0.87
CA VAL A 380 10.33 -11.28 -0.54
C VAL A 380 11.66 -11.21 -1.27
N MET A 381 11.90 -12.15 -2.17
CA MET A 381 13.12 -12.20 -2.97
C MET A 381 12.84 -11.93 -4.44
N PHE A 382 13.74 -11.18 -5.05
CA PHE A 382 13.70 -10.84 -6.47
C PHE A 382 15.06 -11.15 -7.12
N ASP A 383 15.04 -11.56 -8.38
CA ASP A 383 16.19 -11.46 -9.26
C ASP A 383 16.21 -10.07 -9.87
N THR A 384 17.33 -9.38 -9.81
CA THR A 384 17.53 -8.06 -10.42
C THR A 384 18.75 -8.06 -11.33
N PRO A 385 18.89 -7.06 -12.21
CA PRO A 385 20.12 -6.90 -12.99
C PRO A 385 21.41 -6.78 -12.15
N LYS A 386 21.28 -6.40 -10.87
CA LYS A 386 22.41 -6.29 -9.91
C LYS A 386 22.62 -7.57 -9.11
N GLY A 387 21.88 -8.64 -9.39
CA GLY A 387 21.89 -9.89 -8.64
C GLY A 387 20.68 -10.07 -7.72
N PRO A 388 20.68 -11.12 -6.87
CA PRO A 388 19.60 -11.37 -5.94
C PRO A 388 19.40 -10.21 -4.96
N MET A 389 18.16 -9.81 -4.77
CA MET A 389 17.75 -8.78 -3.84
C MET A 389 16.59 -9.30 -2.98
N SER A 390 16.59 -8.94 -1.71
CA SER A 390 15.50 -9.25 -0.80
C SER A 390 15.00 -7.99 -0.11
N ILE A 391 13.70 -7.94 0.16
CA ILE A 391 13.08 -6.93 1.01
C ILE A 391 12.56 -7.65 2.22
N ILE A 392 13.07 -7.29 3.41
CA ILE A 392 12.88 -8.04 4.65
C ILE A 392 12.41 -7.09 5.75
N TRP A 393 11.48 -7.54 6.59
CA TRP A 393 10.98 -6.81 7.77
C TRP A 393 10.56 -7.80 8.86
N ASP A 394 10.44 -7.31 10.09
CA ASP A 394 9.98 -8.12 11.23
C ASP A 394 8.73 -7.47 11.85
N ARG A 395 7.59 -8.05 11.59
CA ARG A 395 6.30 -7.65 12.17
C ARG A 395 5.49 -8.90 12.47
N MET A 396 4.74 -8.89 13.54
CA MET A 396 3.55 -9.73 13.61
C MET A 396 2.73 -9.53 12.33
N GLU A 397 1.71 -10.36 12.08
CA GLU A 397 0.91 -10.30 10.85
C GLU A 397 0.29 -8.92 10.59
N GLY A 398 1.12 -8.00 10.11
CA GLY A 398 0.78 -6.58 10.01
C GLY A 398 0.68 -5.91 11.38
N ASP A 399 0.56 -4.62 11.39
CA ASP A 399 0.42 -3.87 12.62
C ASP A 399 -0.68 -2.81 12.50
N ILE A 400 -1.36 -2.54 13.60
CA ILE A 400 -2.23 -1.38 13.72
C ILE A 400 -1.38 -0.32 14.40
N LEU A 401 -1.00 0.68 13.62
CA LEU A 401 -0.18 1.76 14.15
C LEU A 401 -0.96 2.53 15.22
N PRO A 402 -0.53 2.50 16.48
CA PRO A 402 -1.22 3.21 17.55
C PRO A 402 -1.09 4.71 17.31
N ARG A 403 -2.23 5.41 17.28
CA ARG A 403 -2.24 6.86 17.18
C ARG A 403 -2.84 7.45 18.44
N PRO A 404 -2.04 8.09 19.27
CA PRO A 404 -2.59 9.00 20.24
C PRO A 404 -3.25 10.16 19.52
N ASN A 405 -4.47 10.48 19.88
CA ASN A 405 -5.31 11.51 19.30
C ASN A 405 -4.53 12.75 18.84
N GLY A 406 -4.39 12.90 17.51
CA GLY A 406 -4.04 14.17 16.89
C GLY A 406 -2.59 14.64 16.99
N ASN A 407 -1.62 13.80 17.35
CA ASN A 407 -0.23 14.23 17.38
C ASN A 407 0.55 13.68 16.18
N SER A 408 0.80 14.53 15.19
CA SER A 408 1.98 14.38 14.36
C SER A 408 3.20 14.36 15.30
N SER A 409 4.11 13.40 15.14
CA SER A 409 5.40 13.51 15.78
C SER A 409 6.07 14.81 15.31
N PRO A 410 6.51 15.69 16.19
CA PRO A 410 7.29 16.85 15.79
C PRO A 410 8.62 16.46 15.12
N GLU A 411 9.07 15.23 15.38
CA GLU A 411 10.30 14.67 14.87
C GLU A 411 10.01 13.79 13.64
N PRO A 412 10.36 14.23 12.44
CA PRO A 412 9.93 13.58 11.19
C PRO A 412 10.59 12.22 10.90
N TRP A 413 11.65 11.83 11.67
CA TRP A 413 12.39 10.61 11.41
C TRP A 413 12.58 9.69 12.63
N ILE A 414 11.67 9.74 13.58
CA ILE A 414 11.67 8.81 14.72
C ILE A 414 11.09 7.46 14.32
N SER A 415 11.76 6.37 14.73
CA SER A 415 11.23 5.01 14.58
C SER A 415 10.06 4.77 15.52
N SER A 416 8.97 4.25 15.00
CA SER A 416 7.82 3.77 15.78
C SER A 416 7.99 2.33 16.24
N TRP A 417 9.07 1.66 15.81
CA TRP A 417 9.28 0.25 16.09
C TRP A 417 10.14 0.05 17.33
N ASN A 418 9.59 -0.68 18.30
CA ASN A 418 10.29 -1.04 19.55
C ASN A 418 10.85 -2.47 19.53
N ILE A 419 10.62 -3.21 18.44
CA ILE A 419 11.09 -4.59 18.26
C ILE A 419 12.42 -4.57 17.52
N GLN A 420 13.38 -5.35 18.02
CA GLN A 420 14.64 -5.62 17.34
C GLN A 420 14.86 -7.13 17.30
N THR A 421 15.05 -7.67 16.11
CA THR A 421 15.26 -9.09 15.88
C THR A 421 16.59 -9.29 15.14
N GLU A 422 17.48 -10.07 15.73
CA GLU A 422 18.72 -10.46 15.08
C GLU A 422 18.44 -11.55 14.04
N LEU A 423 18.76 -11.26 12.78
CA LEU A 423 18.59 -12.19 11.67
C LEU A 423 19.94 -12.49 11.03
N THR A 424 20.30 -13.77 10.97
CA THR A 424 21.53 -14.23 10.29
C THR A 424 21.19 -14.71 8.89
N LEU A 425 21.85 -14.13 7.89
CA LEU A 425 21.64 -14.36 6.47
C LEU A 425 22.85 -15.08 5.86
N PRO A 426 22.66 -16.08 4.99
CA PRO A 426 23.75 -16.70 4.24
C PRO A 426 24.25 -15.74 3.15
N CYS A 427 25.58 -15.65 2.97
CA CYS A 427 26.23 -14.69 2.10
C CYS A 427 27.41 -15.32 1.34
N LYS A 428 27.69 -14.80 0.14
CA LYS A 428 28.85 -15.22 -0.67
C LYS A 428 29.98 -14.19 -0.67
N GLU A 429 29.59 -12.92 -0.62
CA GLU A 429 30.49 -11.77 -0.69
C GLU A 429 31.15 -11.50 0.68
N GLU A 430 32.13 -10.63 0.72
CA GLU A 430 32.78 -10.20 1.97
C GLU A 430 31.92 -9.24 2.80
N SER A 431 30.93 -8.62 2.19
CA SER A 431 29.94 -7.78 2.85
C SER A 431 28.59 -7.84 2.12
N ILE A 432 27.52 -7.60 2.86
CA ILE A 432 26.20 -7.34 2.29
C ILE A 432 25.89 -5.85 2.36
N THR A 433 25.03 -5.42 1.44
CA THR A 433 24.50 -4.06 1.44
C THR A 433 23.07 -4.08 1.95
N VAL A 434 22.78 -3.26 2.95
CA VAL A 434 21.44 -3.04 3.50
C VAL A 434 21.04 -1.59 3.25
N LEU A 435 19.86 -1.39 2.68
CA LEU A 435 19.27 -0.06 2.47
C LEU A 435 18.05 0.09 3.38
N ASN A 436 17.94 1.21 4.06
CA ASN A 436 16.71 1.56 4.77
C ASN A 436 15.63 2.08 3.78
N ALA A 437 14.46 2.49 4.29
CA ALA A 437 13.35 2.91 3.44
C ALA A 437 13.69 4.05 2.47
N ILE A 438 14.50 5.03 2.86
CA ILE A 438 14.89 6.16 1.98
C ILE A 438 16.15 5.86 1.15
N GLY A 439 16.74 4.65 1.29
CA GLY A 439 17.86 4.17 0.52
C GLY A 439 19.24 4.57 1.06
N GLN A 440 19.33 4.99 2.32
CA GLN A 440 20.62 5.12 2.99
C GLN A 440 21.26 3.73 3.13
N LYS A 441 22.54 3.66 2.82
CA LYS A 441 23.28 2.42 2.68
C LYS A 441 24.10 2.12 3.92
N GLU A 442 23.99 0.89 4.39
CA GLU A 442 24.89 0.29 5.35
C GLU A 442 25.62 -0.92 4.72
N SER A 443 26.91 -1.07 4.97
CA SER A 443 27.70 -2.24 4.56
C SER A 443 27.98 -3.09 5.79
N ILE A 444 27.49 -4.32 5.80
CA ILE A 444 27.64 -5.24 6.93
C ILE A 444 28.65 -6.31 6.56
N PRO A 445 29.73 -6.48 7.35
CA PRO A 445 30.75 -7.48 7.05
C PRO A 445 30.22 -8.91 7.20
N VAL A 446 30.67 -9.79 6.33
CA VAL A 446 30.36 -11.22 6.34
C VAL A 446 31.47 -11.96 7.10
N LYS A 447 31.06 -12.84 8.01
CA LYS A 447 31.94 -13.75 8.74
C LYS A 447 31.41 -15.18 8.58
N ASP A 448 32.30 -16.10 8.22
CA ASP A 448 31.95 -17.53 8.03
C ASP A 448 30.75 -17.73 7.09
N HIS A 449 30.74 -17.00 5.96
CA HIS A 449 29.65 -16.98 4.96
C HIS A 449 28.30 -16.53 5.53
N LYS A 450 28.27 -15.73 6.58
CA LYS A 450 27.07 -15.22 7.23
C LYS A 450 27.21 -13.76 7.58
N ALA A 451 26.12 -13.02 7.46
CA ALA A 451 25.97 -11.67 7.99
C ALA A 451 24.80 -11.63 8.97
N THR A 452 24.94 -10.92 10.07
CA THR A 452 23.86 -10.70 11.01
C THR A 452 23.39 -9.26 10.89
N ILE A 453 22.09 -9.09 10.68
CA ILE A 453 21.41 -7.78 10.61
C ILE A 453 20.41 -7.66 11.73
N THR A 454 20.18 -6.44 12.21
CA THR A 454 19.13 -6.14 13.17
C THR A 454 17.88 -5.68 12.40
N LEU A 455 16.82 -6.46 12.43
CA LEU A 455 15.52 -6.11 11.86
C LEU A 455 14.64 -5.37 12.87
N THR A 456 13.84 -4.47 12.33
CA THR A 456 12.70 -3.87 13.04
C THR A 456 11.44 -4.06 12.20
N GLY A 457 10.33 -3.43 12.57
CA GLY A 457 9.15 -3.38 11.71
C GLY A 457 9.36 -2.60 10.40
N ALA A 458 10.44 -1.82 10.27
CA ALA A 458 10.80 -1.12 9.05
C ALA A 458 11.35 -2.09 7.99
N PRO A 459 10.87 -2.04 6.74
CA PRO A 459 11.44 -2.86 5.67
C PRO A 459 12.85 -2.39 5.30
N VAL A 460 13.73 -3.35 5.09
CA VAL A 460 15.08 -3.12 4.55
C VAL A 460 15.27 -3.85 3.23
N ILE A 461 16.04 -3.25 2.32
CA ILE A 461 16.42 -3.87 1.04
C ILE A 461 17.83 -4.41 1.19
N VAL A 462 18.02 -5.70 0.91
CA VAL A 462 19.29 -6.40 1.14
C VAL A 462 19.83 -6.98 -0.16
N TYR A 463 21.09 -6.68 -0.47
CA TYR A 463 21.85 -7.25 -1.58
C TYR A 463 23.06 -8.03 -1.05
N GLY A 464 23.51 -9.04 -1.82
CA GLY A 464 24.70 -9.84 -1.49
C GLY A 464 24.40 -11.12 -0.71
N MET A 465 23.14 -11.47 -0.51
CA MET A 465 22.74 -12.76 0.07
C MET A 465 23.05 -13.92 -0.89
N ASP A 466 23.35 -15.09 -0.33
CA ASP A 466 23.46 -16.32 -1.11
C ASP A 466 22.07 -16.92 -1.39
N ALA A 467 21.48 -16.55 -2.50
CA ALA A 467 20.16 -17.02 -2.90
C ALA A 467 20.05 -18.55 -3.01
N SER A 468 21.18 -19.26 -3.22
CA SER A 468 21.17 -20.73 -3.32
C SER A 468 20.92 -21.44 -1.99
N GLN A 469 21.12 -20.74 -0.87
CA GLN A 469 20.89 -21.24 0.49
C GLN A 469 19.57 -20.74 1.09
N ILE A 470 18.82 -19.89 0.37
CA ILE A 470 17.53 -19.37 0.82
C ILE A 470 16.41 -20.31 0.37
N GLN A 471 15.63 -20.79 1.32
CA GLN A 471 14.41 -21.51 1.01
C GLN A 471 13.29 -20.50 0.69
N LEU A 472 12.59 -20.75 -0.43
CA LEU A 472 11.50 -19.89 -0.88
C LEU A 472 10.18 -20.66 -0.92
N HIS A 473 9.09 -19.95 -0.66
CA HIS A 473 7.73 -20.36 -0.95
C HIS A 473 7.22 -19.60 -2.18
N GLY A 474 6.36 -20.24 -2.99
CA GLY A 474 5.69 -19.55 -4.10
C GLY A 474 4.63 -18.57 -3.64
N ASP A 475 4.01 -18.86 -2.50
CA ASP A 475 2.97 -18.03 -1.87
C ASP A 475 3.46 -17.45 -0.53
N ALA A 476 2.76 -16.42 -0.06
CA ALA A 476 3.04 -15.82 1.24
C ALA A 476 3.06 -16.88 2.34
N PRO A 477 4.04 -16.85 3.26
CA PRO A 477 4.19 -17.85 4.31
C PRO A 477 3.04 -17.87 5.32
N THR A 478 2.28 -16.80 5.41
CA THR A 478 1.06 -16.77 6.20
C THR A 478 -0.07 -17.36 5.38
N GLY A 479 -0.76 -18.35 5.93
CA GLY A 479 -1.86 -19.06 5.29
C GLY A 479 -3.06 -18.21 4.88
N ILE A 480 -2.81 -17.14 4.15
CA ILE A 480 -3.81 -16.25 3.57
C ILE A 480 -4.73 -17.01 2.60
N GLU A 481 -4.26 -18.13 2.05
CA GLU A 481 -5.12 -19.03 1.27
C GLU A 481 -6.34 -19.54 2.05
N ASN A 482 -6.30 -19.50 3.37
CA ASN A 482 -7.37 -19.93 4.27
C ASN A 482 -8.07 -18.76 5.02
N LEU A 483 -7.89 -17.50 4.60
CA LEU A 483 -8.74 -16.40 5.12
C LEU A 483 -10.23 -16.58 4.78
N TYR A 484 -10.54 -17.46 3.82
CA TYR A 484 -11.90 -17.99 3.60
C TYR A 484 -12.34 -19.05 4.62
N VAL A 485 -11.49 -19.51 5.50
CA VAL A 485 -11.98 -20.16 6.70
C VAL A 485 -12.42 -19.05 7.63
N ASP A 486 -13.70 -18.78 7.53
CA ASP A 486 -14.49 -17.95 8.40
C ASP A 486 -13.81 -17.83 9.78
N GLY A 487 -13.39 -16.63 10.22
CA GLY A 487 -12.85 -16.43 11.58
C GLY A 487 -13.83 -16.83 12.69
N LYS A 488 -14.91 -17.49 12.34
CA LYS A 488 -15.86 -18.20 13.20
C LYS A 488 -15.29 -19.48 13.80
N ASP A 489 -14.22 -20.05 13.24
CA ASP A 489 -13.69 -21.34 13.72
C ASP A 489 -13.06 -21.25 15.11
N ILE A 490 -12.50 -20.09 15.51
CA ILE A 490 -12.03 -19.85 16.87
C ILE A 490 -12.79 -18.68 17.50
N GLN A 491 -13.47 -18.97 18.58
CA GLN A 491 -14.16 -17.98 19.41
C GLN A 491 -13.43 -17.82 20.75
N ILE A 492 -13.33 -16.59 21.22
CA ILE A 492 -12.79 -16.25 22.54
C ILE A 492 -13.86 -15.53 23.36
N SER A 493 -14.05 -15.96 24.62
CA SER A 493 -15.04 -15.35 25.52
C SER A 493 -14.67 -15.54 26.99
N PRO A 494 -15.03 -14.63 27.91
CA PRO A 494 -15.57 -13.30 27.63
C PRO A 494 -14.52 -12.36 27.04
N ASN A 495 -14.94 -11.43 26.25
CA ASN A 495 -14.06 -10.36 25.76
C ASN A 495 -14.84 -9.04 25.74
N PRO A 496 -14.64 -8.12 26.69
CA PRO A 496 -13.50 -8.02 27.64
C PRO A 496 -13.41 -9.13 28.69
N VAL A 497 -12.17 -9.48 29.09
CA VAL A 497 -11.87 -10.54 30.04
C VAL A 497 -11.26 -9.98 31.32
N LYS A 498 -11.67 -10.56 32.50
CA LYS A 498 -11.04 -10.29 33.78
C LYS A 498 -10.01 -11.36 34.16
N ASP A 499 -10.47 -12.56 34.43
CA ASP A 499 -9.63 -13.59 35.04
C ASP A 499 -9.37 -14.79 34.14
N ARG A 500 -10.33 -15.20 33.32
CA ARG A 500 -10.20 -16.38 32.48
C ARG A 500 -10.84 -16.18 31.10
N LEU A 501 -10.05 -16.43 30.07
CA LEU A 501 -10.47 -16.40 28.67
C LEU A 501 -10.73 -17.85 28.20
N PHE A 502 -11.91 -18.14 27.71
CA PHE A 502 -12.24 -19.41 27.09
C PHE A 502 -12.08 -19.30 25.57
N ILE A 503 -11.55 -20.38 25.01
CA ILE A 503 -11.28 -20.51 23.58
C ILE A 503 -12.04 -21.73 23.09
N LYS A 504 -12.84 -21.57 22.06
CA LYS A 504 -13.55 -22.65 21.40
C LYS A 504 -13.32 -22.57 19.89
N GLY A 505 -13.18 -23.71 19.24
CA GLY A 505 -13.03 -23.79 17.78
C GLY A 505 -13.55 -25.10 17.24
N ASN A 506 -14.11 -25.06 16.03
CA ASN A 506 -14.48 -26.25 15.26
C ASN A 506 -13.82 -26.13 13.87
N PHE A 507 -13.12 -27.18 13.48
CA PHE A 507 -12.35 -27.20 12.25
C PHE A 507 -12.92 -28.26 11.29
N GLN A 508 -12.81 -27.99 9.99
CA GLN A 508 -13.30 -28.93 8.96
C GLN A 508 -12.25 -29.97 8.55
N SER A 509 -11.00 -29.80 8.99
CA SER A 509 -9.90 -30.71 8.71
C SER A 509 -9.20 -31.12 10.00
N ASP A 510 -8.47 -32.23 9.96
CA ASP A 510 -7.70 -32.71 11.10
C ASP A 510 -6.62 -31.71 11.49
N ILE A 511 -6.59 -31.40 12.78
CA ILE A 511 -5.61 -30.52 13.39
C ILE A 511 -4.67 -31.35 14.25
N GLU A 512 -3.38 -31.33 13.90
CA GLU A 512 -2.37 -32.05 14.65
C GLU A 512 -1.89 -31.25 15.86
N GLN A 513 -1.72 -29.93 15.70
CA GLN A 513 -1.18 -29.07 16.74
C GLN A 513 -1.67 -27.63 16.62
N ILE A 514 -1.97 -27.00 17.76
CA ILE A 514 -2.17 -25.55 17.86
C ILE A 514 -1.16 -25.01 18.88
N HIS A 515 -0.37 -24.02 18.45
CA HIS A 515 0.44 -23.19 19.34
C HIS A 515 -0.26 -21.85 19.52
N LEU A 516 -0.49 -21.47 20.77
CA LEU A 516 -1.06 -20.18 21.12
C LEU A 516 0.03 -19.28 21.68
N TYR A 517 0.09 -18.08 21.15
CA TYR A 517 0.91 -16.99 21.68
C TYR A 517 0.02 -15.83 22.09
N ILE A 518 0.36 -15.15 23.17
CA ILE A 518 -0.29 -13.90 23.60
C ILE A 518 0.74 -12.80 23.59
N TYR A 519 0.43 -11.73 22.87
CA TYR A 519 1.29 -10.55 22.76
C TYR A 519 0.57 -9.32 23.31
N ASN A 520 1.32 -8.39 23.88
CA ASN A 520 0.82 -7.05 24.19
C ASN A 520 0.87 -6.16 22.92
N VAL A 521 0.38 -4.92 23.03
CA VAL A 521 0.32 -3.95 21.91
C VAL A 521 1.68 -3.52 21.37
N ILE A 522 2.77 -3.76 22.09
CA ILE A 522 4.14 -3.49 21.63
C ILE A 522 4.84 -4.74 21.10
N GLY A 523 4.09 -5.84 20.84
CA GLY A 523 4.63 -7.08 20.27
C GLY A 523 5.40 -7.96 21.25
N GLN A 524 5.47 -7.61 22.54
CA GLN A 524 6.13 -8.46 23.54
C GLN A 524 5.26 -9.68 23.83
N GLN A 525 5.84 -10.87 23.73
CA GLN A 525 5.18 -12.11 24.09
C GLN A 525 4.97 -12.19 25.59
N ILE A 526 3.71 -12.31 26.01
CA ILE A 526 3.29 -12.39 27.41
C ILE A 526 3.11 -13.85 27.84
N ALA A 527 2.64 -14.69 26.92
CA ALA A 527 2.46 -16.11 27.18
C ALA A 527 2.57 -16.92 25.87
N SER A 528 2.97 -18.18 25.97
CA SER A 528 2.86 -19.16 24.90
C SER A 528 2.56 -20.54 25.46
N GLN A 529 1.76 -21.32 24.73
CA GLN A 529 1.48 -22.71 25.10
C GLN A 529 1.00 -23.52 23.88
N SER A 530 1.32 -24.82 23.90
CA SER A 530 0.72 -25.78 22.98
C SER A 530 -0.66 -26.18 23.48
N ILE A 531 -1.62 -26.24 22.60
CA ILE A 531 -2.99 -26.66 22.88
C ILE A 531 -3.29 -27.97 22.16
N SER A 532 -3.74 -28.95 22.92
CA SER A 532 -4.21 -30.23 22.35
C SER A 532 -5.62 -30.06 21.80
N VAL A 533 -5.84 -30.59 20.60
CA VAL A 533 -7.14 -30.62 19.93
C VAL A 533 -7.67 -32.04 19.99
N LEU A 534 -8.93 -32.20 20.30
CA LEU A 534 -9.58 -33.50 20.34
C LEU A 534 -10.44 -33.69 19.10
N GLY A 535 -9.95 -34.46 18.14
CA GLY A 535 -10.53 -34.50 16.80
C GLY A 535 -10.48 -33.12 16.14
N ASN A 536 -11.61 -32.62 15.68
CA ASN A 536 -11.71 -31.31 15.03
C ASN A 536 -12.24 -30.20 15.96
N THR A 537 -12.22 -30.44 17.29
CA THR A 537 -12.77 -29.48 18.28
C THR A 537 -11.68 -28.96 19.21
N LEU A 538 -11.58 -27.65 19.30
CA LEU A 538 -10.76 -26.93 20.25
C LEU A 538 -11.60 -26.44 21.43
N GLU A 539 -11.29 -26.87 22.63
CA GLU A 539 -11.76 -26.26 23.88
C GLU A 539 -10.58 -26.03 24.81
N HIS A 540 -10.34 -24.77 25.14
CA HIS A 540 -9.22 -24.41 26.00
C HIS A 540 -9.55 -23.17 26.85
N SER A 541 -8.80 -22.96 27.94
CA SER A 541 -8.94 -21.75 28.73
C SER A 541 -7.58 -21.22 29.20
N ILE A 542 -7.45 -19.90 29.20
CA ILE A 542 -6.25 -19.19 29.62
C ILE A 542 -6.56 -18.43 30.91
N ASN A 543 -5.65 -18.53 31.86
CA ASN A 543 -5.66 -17.67 33.03
C ASN A 543 -5.07 -16.30 32.70
N MET A 544 -5.89 -15.25 32.79
CA MET A 544 -5.51 -13.86 32.53
C MET A 544 -5.26 -13.08 33.84
N THR A 545 -5.33 -13.77 35.01
CA THR A 545 -5.04 -13.16 36.29
C THR A 545 -3.57 -12.73 36.36
N GLY A 546 -3.29 -11.52 36.81
CA GLY A 546 -1.93 -10.98 36.91
C GLY A 546 -1.42 -10.33 35.61
N ILE A 547 -2.19 -10.42 34.53
CA ILE A 547 -1.93 -9.66 33.31
C ILE A 547 -2.51 -8.26 33.48
N ASN A 548 -1.74 -7.22 33.16
CA ASN A 548 -2.17 -5.84 33.26
C ASN A 548 -3.40 -5.54 32.41
N VAL A 549 -4.20 -4.56 32.85
CA VAL A 549 -5.30 -4.03 32.02
C VAL A 549 -4.75 -3.49 30.72
N GLY A 550 -5.36 -3.88 29.59
CA GLY A 550 -4.87 -3.46 28.27
C GLY A 550 -5.42 -4.29 27.11
N ILE A 551 -4.89 -4.01 25.94
CA ILE A 551 -5.18 -4.76 24.72
C ILE A 551 -4.06 -5.76 24.49
N TYR A 552 -4.45 -6.99 24.14
CA TYR A 552 -3.57 -8.11 23.82
C TYR A 552 -4.05 -8.79 22.55
N TYR A 553 -3.17 -9.58 21.95
CA TYR A 553 -3.48 -10.39 20.77
C TYR A 553 -3.16 -11.85 21.06
N ALA A 554 -4.16 -12.71 20.88
CA ALA A 554 -3.98 -14.16 20.87
C ALA A 554 -3.72 -14.61 19.45
N VAL A 555 -2.55 -15.17 19.19
CA VAL A 555 -2.18 -15.75 17.89
C VAL A 555 -2.22 -17.26 18.02
N PHE A 556 -3.08 -17.91 17.25
CA PHE A 556 -3.22 -19.36 17.14
C PHE A 556 -2.47 -19.82 15.92
N ASP A 557 -1.37 -20.52 16.10
CA ASP A 557 -0.62 -21.17 15.03
C ASP A 557 -1.11 -22.61 14.91
N ILE A 558 -1.71 -22.94 13.78
CA ILE A 558 -2.37 -24.23 13.53
C ILE A 558 -1.50 -25.03 12.56
N ASN A 559 -0.97 -26.17 13.01
CA ASN A 559 -0.10 -27.06 12.24
C ASN A 559 1.16 -26.38 11.64
N GLY A 560 1.62 -25.25 12.21
CA GLY A 560 2.71 -24.45 11.62
C GLY A 560 2.41 -23.82 10.26
N ALA A 561 1.17 -23.94 9.77
CA ALA A 561 0.78 -23.52 8.42
C ALA A 561 -0.30 -22.44 8.41
N LYS A 562 -1.08 -22.31 9.48
CA LYS A 562 -2.19 -21.37 9.57
C LYS A 562 -2.16 -20.62 10.88
N ARG A 563 -2.30 -19.30 10.82
CA ARG A 563 -2.41 -18.43 12.00
C ARG A 563 -3.74 -17.71 12.04
N ILE A 564 -4.36 -17.69 13.21
CA ILE A 564 -5.58 -16.94 13.50
C ILE A 564 -5.27 -15.98 14.64
N THR A 565 -5.49 -14.69 14.44
CA THR A 565 -5.30 -13.67 15.48
C THR A 565 -6.62 -13.20 16.02
N LYS A 566 -6.74 -13.12 17.36
CA LYS A 566 -7.90 -12.58 18.06
C LYS A 566 -7.47 -11.49 19.03
N LYS A 567 -8.15 -10.37 18.99
CA LYS A 567 -7.94 -9.27 19.94
C LYS A 567 -8.55 -9.63 21.31
N ILE A 568 -7.78 -9.43 22.36
CA ILE A 568 -8.23 -9.59 23.75
C ILE A 568 -8.25 -8.21 24.43
N ILE A 569 -9.33 -7.88 25.09
CA ILE A 569 -9.43 -6.70 25.95
C ILE A 569 -9.38 -7.20 27.40
N LYS A 570 -8.29 -6.93 28.12
CA LYS A 570 -8.13 -7.25 29.54
C LYS A 570 -8.61 -6.08 30.38
N GLN A 571 -9.52 -6.36 31.33
CA GLN A 571 -10.04 -5.43 32.33
C GLN A 571 -9.50 -5.72 33.74
#